data_59446ef373e94a68ae104cba00eb175d
#
_entry.id   59446ef373e94a68ae104cba00eb175d
#
_cell.length_a   1.000
_cell.length_b   1.000
_cell.length_c   1.000
_cell.angle_alpha   90.00
_cell.angle_beta   90.00
_cell.angle_gamma   90.00
#
_symmetry.space_group_name_H-M   'P 1'
#
loop_
_entity.id
_entity.type
_entity.pdbx_description
1 polymer ?
#
loop_
_entity_poly.entity_id
_entity_poly.type
_entity_poly.pdbx_seq_one_letter_code
_entity_poly.pdbx_strand_id
1 'polypeptide(L)'
;MPPLKAHKTVTKAQREKLRQWIAEGATYERHWSFIPLAATKVPPAKNGAWPRNDIDRFVLNRLEAEGLAPSAEATKEALIRRVTLDLTGLPPTLAEVDAFVADASPQAYDRVVERLLRSPHYGERMSVDWLDAARYADSNGYQVDRDRELWPWRDWVIKAFNDNKPFDQFTIEQLAGDLLPDATLEQKVATGFHRNHMLNEEGGVLADEFLAEYTADRVETTAAVWLGQTFNCARCHDHKYDPFTQRDFYSMKAFFHSIPEKGVGIYSNPIRINAPPFVKLPAPEVEARIAALNAKVKSVNDKLAALTSKSASGVETWAQSVASASVKWQPVELLTATGGDQPPNVDAKSNTLEIGPQETRRNNIKLTVRAPQGRVTALRFECGTKASSASFQWSELSVGKLKLRATALDDSLAVARSGEGAGW
;
A
#
# COMPACT_ATOMS: atom_id res chain seq x y z
N MET A 1 -4.30 -25.05 48.42
CA MET A 1 -3.77 -23.98 47.58
C MET A 1 -2.34 -23.70 47.99
N PRO A 2 -1.40 -23.60 47.14
CA PRO A 2 -1.47 -23.84 45.68
C PRO A 2 -1.64 -25.31 45.33
N PRO A 3 -2.01 -25.67 44.07
CA PRO A 3 -2.12 -27.07 43.65
C PRO A 3 -0.74 -27.74 43.68
N LEU A 4 -0.72 -29.05 44.01
CA LEU A 4 0.53 -29.83 44.13
C LEU A 4 1.46 -29.71 42.93
N LYS A 5 0.91 -29.60 41.70
CA LYS A 5 1.66 -29.39 40.45
C LYS A 5 2.44 -28.07 40.38
N ALA A 6 2.12 -27.09 41.20
CA ALA A 6 2.79 -25.78 41.19
C ALA A 6 4.14 -25.80 41.93
N HIS A 7 4.49 -26.88 42.63
CA HIS A 7 5.71 -26.99 43.46
C HIS A 7 5.95 -25.82 44.41
N LYS A 8 4.85 -25.16 44.85
CA LYS A 8 4.87 -24.03 45.76
C LYS A 8 4.15 -24.40 47.06
N THR A 9 4.71 -24.04 48.17
CA THR A 9 4.11 -24.25 49.49
C THR A 9 3.76 -22.92 50.13
N VAL A 10 2.58 -22.84 50.75
CA VAL A 10 2.19 -21.69 51.55
C VAL A 10 2.44 -22.05 53.00
N THR A 11 3.29 -21.28 53.67
CA THR A 11 3.63 -21.47 55.07
C THR A 11 2.43 -21.20 56.02
N LYS A 12 2.50 -21.66 57.26
CA LYS A 12 1.46 -21.37 58.24
C LYS A 12 1.26 -19.87 58.46
N ALA A 13 2.34 -19.10 58.54
CA ALA A 13 2.29 -17.64 58.69
C ALA A 13 1.62 -16.95 57.48
N GLN A 14 1.90 -17.39 56.26
CA GLN A 14 1.25 -16.86 55.03
C GLN A 14 -0.25 -17.19 55.01
N ARG A 15 -0.63 -18.40 55.44
CA ARG A 15 -2.05 -18.76 55.55
C ARG A 15 -2.80 -17.90 56.55
N GLU A 16 -2.16 -17.60 57.68
CA GLU A 16 -2.76 -16.74 58.71
C GLU A 16 -2.91 -15.30 58.20
N LYS A 17 -1.92 -14.75 57.50
CA LYS A 17 -2.03 -13.46 56.83
C LYS A 17 -3.18 -13.42 55.81
N LEU A 18 -3.35 -14.46 55.00
CA LEU A 18 -4.47 -14.55 54.07
C LEU A 18 -5.83 -14.61 54.77
N ARG A 19 -5.92 -15.35 55.89
CA ARG A 19 -7.14 -15.38 56.72
C ARG A 19 -7.49 -14.01 57.26
N GLN A 20 -6.51 -13.32 57.80
CA GLN A 20 -6.67 -11.98 58.35
C GLN A 20 -7.13 -11.01 57.26
N TRP A 21 -6.48 -11.03 56.08
CA TRP A 21 -6.86 -10.22 54.95
C TRP A 21 -8.30 -10.47 54.49
N ILE A 22 -8.73 -11.74 54.45
CA ILE A 22 -10.13 -12.09 54.14
C ILE A 22 -11.08 -11.56 55.21
N ALA A 23 -10.73 -11.69 56.49
CA ALA A 23 -11.54 -11.18 57.59
C ALA A 23 -11.66 -9.65 57.62
N GLU A 24 -10.66 -8.94 57.12
CA GLU A 24 -10.63 -7.49 56.93
C GLU A 24 -11.36 -7.00 55.67
N GLY A 25 -12.04 -7.91 54.92
CA GLY A 25 -12.85 -7.56 53.76
C GLY A 25 -12.16 -7.79 52.39
N ALA A 26 -10.97 -8.41 52.39
CA ALA A 26 -10.22 -8.79 51.19
C ALA A 26 -10.06 -7.64 50.18
N THR A 27 -9.86 -6.42 50.69
CA THR A 27 -9.68 -5.24 49.85
C THR A 27 -8.46 -5.43 48.95
N TYR A 28 -8.64 -5.30 47.63
CA TYR A 28 -7.60 -5.43 46.63
C TYR A 28 -7.06 -4.05 46.25
N GLU A 29 -5.78 -3.85 46.39
CA GLU A 29 -5.16 -2.61 45.93
C GLU A 29 -5.16 -2.58 44.39
N ARG A 30 -5.48 -1.40 43.83
CA ARG A 30 -5.38 -1.20 42.41
C ARG A 30 -3.91 -1.31 41.98
N HIS A 31 -3.68 -1.91 40.81
CA HIS A 31 -2.35 -1.91 40.23
C HIS A 31 -1.85 -0.46 40.04
N TRP A 32 -0.58 -0.22 40.36
CA TRP A 32 0.01 1.11 40.42
C TRP A 32 -0.17 1.91 39.10
N SER A 33 -0.18 1.23 37.95
CA SER A 33 -0.35 1.87 36.62
C SER A 33 -1.75 2.45 36.39
N PHE A 34 -2.75 2.05 37.19
CA PHE A 34 -4.12 2.58 37.15
C PHE A 34 -4.46 3.53 38.29
N ILE A 35 -3.45 3.87 39.11
CA ILE A 35 -3.59 4.87 40.17
C ILE A 35 -3.31 6.24 39.53
N PRO A 36 -4.18 7.26 39.72
CA PRO A 36 -3.90 8.60 39.27
C PRO A 36 -2.55 9.12 39.77
N LEU A 37 -1.80 9.80 38.90
CA LEU A 37 -0.51 10.36 39.27
C LEU A 37 -0.69 11.37 40.40
N ALA A 38 0.05 11.18 41.49
CA ALA A 38 0.14 12.14 42.57
C ALA A 38 1.42 12.95 42.46
N ALA A 39 1.43 14.18 43.01
CA ALA A 39 2.64 14.97 43.09
C ALA A 39 3.69 14.23 43.95
N THR A 40 4.75 13.79 43.31
CA THR A 40 5.84 13.06 43.99
C THR A 40 6.77 14.04 44.67
N LYS A 41 7.06 13.86 45.95
CA LYS A 41 8.05 14.67 46.66
C LYS A 41 9.45 14.29 46.18
N VAL A 42 10.20 15.29 45.74
CA VAL A 42 11.61 15.13 45.37
C VAL A 42 12.39 14.70 46.63
N PRO A 43 13.09 13.55 46.62
CA PRO A 43 13.80 13.06 47.78
C PRO A 43 15.00 13.93 48.11
N PRO A 44 15.37 14.06 49.39
CA PRO A 44 16.62 14.69 49.80
C PRO A 44 17.80 13.79 49.34
N ALA A 45 18.89 14.43 48.93
CA ALA A 45 20.13 13.76 48.59
C ALA A 45 21.19 14.08 49.63
N LYS A 46 21.98 13.10 50.10
CA LYS A 46 23.08 13.31 51.05
C LYS A 46 24.21 14.11 50.41
N ASN A 47 24.56 13.79 49.16
CA ASN A 47 25.49 14.56 48.36
C ASN A 47 24.76 15.62 47.53
N GLY A 48 24.46 16.78 48.12
CA GLY A 48 23.73 17.85 47.47
C GLY A 48 24.47 18.57 46.32
N ALA A 49 25.77 18.31 46.12
CA ALA A 49 26.58 18.95 45.09
C ALA A 49 26.51 18.22 43.72
N TRP A 50 26.12 16.94 43.67
CA TRP A 50 26.10 16.16 42.44
C TRP A 50 24.86 16.41 41.57
N PRO A 51 23.61 16.47 42.15
CA PRO A 51 22.41 16.66 41.33
C PRO A 51 22.36 18.02 40.66
N ARG A 52 22.08 18.03 39.37
CA ARG A 52 21.85 19.25 38.55
C ARG A 52 20.35 19.58 38.44
N ASN A 53 19.48 18.56 38.59
CA ASN A 53 18.03 18.68 38.51
C ASN A 53 17.34 17.67 39.46
N ASP A 54 16.01 17.69 39.47
CA ASP A 54 15.24 16.80 40.36
C ASP A 54 15.31 15.33 39.96
N ILE A 55 15.50 15.01 38.67
CA ILE A 55 15.69 13.63 38.22
C ILE A 55 16.97 13.05 38.83
N ASP A 56 18.03 13.83 38.84
CA ASP A 56 19.30 13.41 39.46
C ASP A 56 19.13 13.11 40.96
N ARG A 57 18.23 13.82 41.67
CA ARG A 57 17.93 13.57 43.05
C ARG A 57 17.28 12.19 43.28
N PHE A 58 16.37 11.80 42.38
CA PHE A 58 15.79 10.46 42.45
C PHE A 58 16.85 9.38 42.16
N VAL A 59 17.68 9.58 41.13
CA VAL A 59 18.77 8.65 40.79
C VAL A 59 19.76 8.54 41.95
N LEU A 60 20.22 9.68 42.49
CA LEU A 60 21.18 9.68 43.61
C LEU A 60 20.60 9.04 44.86
N ASN A 61 19.35 9.33 45.21
CA ASN A 61 18.69 8.70 46.34
C ASN A 61 18.68 7.16 46.24
N ARG A 62 18.44 6.65 45.01
CA ARG A 62 18.49 5.20 44.80
C ARG A 62 19.91 4.66 44.93
N LEU A 63 20.90 5.32 44.34
CA LEU A 63 22.33 4.93 44.45
C LEU A 63 22.75 4.90 45.93
N GLU A 64 22.44 5.94 46.71
CA GLU A 64 22.74 6.04 48.13
C GLU A 64 22.07 4.92 48.96
N ALA A 65 20.83 4.53 48.60
CA ALA A 65 20.13 3.42 49.25
C ALA A 65 20.80 2.06 49.00
N GLU A 66 21.43 1.89 47.84
CA GLU A 66 22.20 0.68 47.50
C GLU A 66 23.69 0.78 47.94
N GLY A 67 24.10 1.86 48.63
CA GLY A 67 25.49 2.07 49.04
C GLY A 67 26.44 2.37 47.89
N LEU A 68 25.92 2.84 46.76
CA LEU A 68 26.66 3.20 45.57
C LEU A 68 26.87 4.72 45.48
N ALA A 69 27.93 5.13 44.78
CA ALA A 69 28.20 6.51 44.46
C ALA A 69 28.17 6.70 42.93
N PRO A 70 27.81 7.90 42.43
CA PRO A 70 27.92 8.22 41.01
C PRO A 70 29.37 8.07 40.52
N SER A 71 29.55 7.59 39.29
CA SER A 71 30.84 7.59 38.63
C SER A 71 31.31 9.02 38.31
N ALA A 72 32.61 9.19 38.06
CA ALA A 72 33.13 10.44 37.54
C ALA A 72 32.48 10.82 36.22
N GLU A 73 32.42 12.11 35.91
CA GLU A 73 31.91 12.60 34.63
C GLU A 73 32.78 12.05 33.48
N ALA A 74 32.13 11.70 32.38
CA ALA A 74 32.81 11.19 31.21
C ALA A 74 33.67 12.26 30.52
N THR A 75 34.67 11.85 29.73
CA THR A 75 35.46 12.82 28.95
C THR A 75 34.58 13.53 27.91
N LYS A 76 35.03 14.70 27.45
CA LYS A 76 34.28 15.48 26.45
C LYS A 76 34.02 14.70 25.18
N GLU A 77 35.00 13.92 24.72
CA GLU A 77 34.86 13.06 23.52
C GLU A 77 33.76 12.02 23.71
N ALA A 78 33.70 11.41 24.92
CA ALA A 78 32.65 10.46 25.23
C ALA A 78 31.28 11.11 25.38
N LEU A 79 31.20 12.31 25.95
CA LEU A 79 29.97 13.07 26.11
C LEU A 79 29.38 13.47 24.76
N ILE A 80 30.17 14.11 23.88
CA ILE A 80 29.67 14.52 22.57
C ILE A 80 29.25 13.33 21.71
N ARG A 81 30.01 12.22 21.76
CA ARG A 81 29.64 11.00 21.05
C ARG A 81 28.30 10.46 21.49
N ARG A 82 28.08 10.35 22.82
CA ARG A 82 26.81 9.85 23.38
C ARG A 82 25.65 10.74 23.00
N VAL A 83 25.73 12.04 23.30
CA VAL A 83 24.60 12.95 23.06
C VAL A 83 24.26 13.12 21.60
N THR A 84 25.26 13.06 20.69
CA THR A 84 24.98 13.15 19.25
C THR A 84 24.27 11.88 18.76
N LEU A 85 24.72 10.70 19.17
CA LEU A 85 24.04 9.45 18.85
C LEU A 85 22.63 9.36 19.44
N ASP A 86 22.46 9.80 20.68
CA ASP A 86 21.16 9.76 21.35
C ASP A 86 20.15 10.69 20.67
N LEU A 87 20.57 11.92 20.32
CA LEU A 87 19.65 12.94 19.78
C LEU A 87 19.48 12.87 18.25
N THR A 88 20.47 12.38 17.51
CA THR A 88 20.42 12.38 16.04
C THR A 88 20.58 11.01 15.39
N GLY A 89 20.95 9.98 16.17
CA GLY A 89 21.27 8.65 15.64
C GLY A 89 22.58 8.59 14.85
N LEU A 90 23.31 9.70 14.71
CA LEU A 90 24.54 9.84 13.94
C LEU A 90 25.74 10.11 14.84
N PRO A 91 26.96 9.67 14.49
CA PRO A 91 28.16 10.06 15.19
C PRO A 91 28.50 11.56 14.93
N PRO A 92 29.15 12.25 15.88
CA PRO A 92 29.65 13.59 15.63
C PRO A 92 30.76 13.57 14.57
N THR A 93 30.92 14.65 13.84
CA THR A 93 32.07 14.86 12.95
C THR A 93 33.32 15.16 13.77
N LEU A 94 34.51 14.92 13.19
CA LEU A 94 35.78 15.25 13.85
C LEU A 94 35.88 16.73 14.22
N ALA A 95 35.43 17.62 13.34
CA ALA A 95 35.42 19.07 13.59
C ALA A 95 34.51 19.45 14.78
N GLU A 96 33.38 18.77 14.96
CA GLU A 96 32.49 18.98 16.11
C GLU A 96 33.12 18.51 17.43
N VAL A 97 33.81 17.37 17.38
CA VAL A 97 34.55 16.85 18.54
C VAL A 97 35.65 17.81 18.93
N ASP A 98 36.50 18.25 17.98
CA ASP A 98 37.61 19.17 18.22
C ASP A 98 37.09 20.52 18.78
N ALA A 99 36.04 21.06 18.21
CA ALA A 99 35.40 22.29 18.68
C ALA A 99 34.89 22.20 20.13
N PHE A 100 34.23 21.07 20.46
CA PHE A 100 33.72 20.83 21.81
C PHE A 100 34.84 20.61 22.84
N VAL A 101 35.87 19.85 22.47
CA VAL A 101 37.06 19.64 23.33
C VAL A 101 37.78 20.95 23.64
N ALA A 102 37.95 21.81 22.62
CA ALA A 102 38.60 23.09 22.78
C ALA A 102 37.78 24.13 23.56
N ASP A 103 36.45 23.98 23.66
CA ASP A 103 35.57 24.91 24.35
C ASP A 103 35.62 24.70 25.87
N ALA A 104 36.34 25.57 26.57
CA ALA A 104 36.50 25.55 28.03
C ALA A 104 35.36 26.24 28.81
N SER A 105 34.31 26.72 28.13
CA SER A 105 33.23 27.47 28.82
C SER A 105 32.31 26.54 29.59
N PRO A 106 31.72 27.00 30.70
CA PRO A 106 30.77 26.18 31.50
C PRO A 106 29.56 25.73 30.70
N GLN A 107 29.13 26.45 29.64
CA GLN A 107 27.98 26.18 28.81
C GLN A 107 28.32 25.36 27.53
N ALA A 108 29.51 24.82 27.41
CA ALA A 108 29.97 24.12 26.24
C ALA A 108 29.03 22.93 25.88
N TYR A 109 28.65 22.13 26.87
CA TYR A 109 27.75 20.99 26.69
C TYR A 109 26.33 21.42 26.31
N ASP A 110 25.80 22.45 26.97
CA ASP A 110 24.45 22.95 26.68
C ASP A 110 24.34 23.44 25.24
N ARG A 111 25.39 24.11 24.72
CA ARG A 111 25.44 24.55 23.32
C ARG A 111 25.44 23.37 22.33
N VAL A 112 26.11 22.27 22.67
CA VAL A 112 26.07 21.05 21.85
C VAL A 112 24.66 20.47 21.85
N VAL A 113 24.02 20.36 23.01
CA VAL A 113 22.64 19.85 23.14
C VAL A 113 21.67 20.72 22.36
N GLU A 114 21.71 22.04 22.52
CA GLU A 114 20.84 22.98 21.81
C GLU A 114 21.01 22.91 20.28
N ARG A 115 22.24 22.76 19.81
CA ARG A 115 22.52 22.57 18.38
C ARG A 115 21.92 21.28 17.85
N LEU A 116 22.05 20.18 18.59
CA LEU A 116 21.54 18.88 18.19
C LEU A 116 20.00 18.84 18.20
N LEU A 117 19.37 19.48 19.18
CA LEU A 117 17.91 19.60 19.24
C LEU A 117 17.31 20.40 18.07
N ARG A 118 18.11 21.31 17.46
CA ARG A 118 17.70 22.05 16.25
C ARG A 118 18.08 21.35 14.95
N SER A 119 18.75 20.23 15.03
CA SER A 119 19.10 19.43 13.83
C SER A 119 17.86 18.78 13.25
N PRO A 120 17.68 18.76 11.91
CA PRO A 120 16.61 17.99 11.28
C PRO A 120 16.67 16.48 11.62
N HIS A 121 17.88 15.97 11.88
CA HIS A 121 18.08 14.58 12.29
C HIS A 121 17.53 14.25 13.67
N TYR A 122 17.22 15.25 14.50
CA TYR A 122 16.54 15.03 15.77
C TYR A 122 15.17 14.39 15.58
N GLY A 123 14.34 14.96 14.70
CA GLY A 123 13.03 14.40 14.39
C GLY A 123 13.12 13.02 13.73
N GLU A 124 14.10 12.81 12.83
CA GLU A 124 14.35 11.51 12.22
C GLU A 124 14.67 10.45 13.29
N ARG A 125 15.53 10.78 14.25
CA ARG A 125 15.90 9.86 15.35
C ARG A 125 14.74 9.60 16.31
N MET A 126 14.04 10.65 16.72
CA MET A 126 12.96 10.52 17.71
C MET A 126 11.72 9.84 17.15
N SER A 127 11.50 9.93 15.84
CA SER A 127 10.37 9.30 15.18
C SER A 127 10.47 7.77 15.04
N VAL A 128 11.68 7.19 15.14
CA VAL A 128 11.91 5.74 14.89
C VAL A 128 11.00 4.88 15.76
N ASP A 129 11.03 5.10 17.08
CA ASP A 129 10.24 4.28 18.02
C ASP A 129 8.73 4.47 17.81
N TRP A 130 8.31 5.68 17.39
CA TRP A 130 6.91 5.96 17.05
C TRP A 130 6.48 5.26 15.77
N LEU A 131 7.32 5.31 14.73
CA LEU A 131 7.07 4.62 13.46
C LEU A 131 7.00 3.10 13.65
N ASP A 132 7.89 2.53 14.46
CA ASP A 132 7.88 1.10 14.79
C ASP A 132 6.60 0.72 15.54
N ALA A 133 6.23 1.48 16.58
CA ALA A 133 5.01 1.23 17.33
C ALA A 133 3.75 1.36 16.46
N ALA A 134 3.74 2.30 15.52
CA ALA A 134 2.67 2.47 14.53
C ALA A 134 2.74 1.45 13.38
N ARG A 135 3.77 0.62 13.29
CA ARG A 135 3.99 -0.40 12.24
C ARG A 135 4.10 0.22 10.85
N TYR A 136 4.75 1.38 10.74
CA TYR A 136 5.01 2.03 9.47
C TYR A 136 5.81 1.12 8.54
N ALA A 137 5.40 1.07 7.29
CA ALA A 137 6.15 0.44 6.21
C ALA A 137 5.83 1.10 4.87
N ASP A 138 6.78 1.05 3.93
CA ASP A 138 6.61 1.51 2.55
C ASP A 138 5.97 0.45 1.66
N SER A 139 5.51 -0.66 2.25
CA SER A 139 4.79 -1.75 1.59
C SER A 139 3.60 -2.23 2.42
N ASN A 140 2.76 -3.08 1.85
CA ASN A 140 1.61 -3.65 2.55
C ASN A 140 1.99 -4.62 3.67
N GLY A 141 3.18 -5.23 3.61
CA GLY A 141 3.67 -6.20 4.58
C GLY A 141 2.88 -7.51 4.62
N TYR A 142 1.99 -7.75 3.66
CA TYR A 142 1.10 -8.90 3.66
C TYR A 142 0.78 -9.39 2.25
N GLN A 143 0.79 -10.70 2.07
CA GLN A 143 0.43 -11.46 0.87
C GLN A 143 1.18 -10.96 -0.39
N VAL A 144 0.62 -10.09 -1.21
CA VAL A 144 1.28 -9.55 -2.42
C VAL A 144 2.38 -8.55 -2.09
N ASP A 145 2.33 -7.95 -0.91
CA ASP A 145 3.33 -7.01 -0.39
C ASP A 145 3.72 -5.89 -1.36
N ARG A 146 2.73 -5.24 -1.93
CA ARG A 146 2.95 -4.10 -2.82
C ARG A 146 3.45 -2.88 -2.07
N ASP A 147 4.24 -2.08 -2.75
CA ASP A 147 4.65 -0.77 -2.26
C ASP A 147 3.45 0.14 -1.99
N ARG A 148 3.55 0.95 -0.94
CA ARG A 148 2.58 1.97 -0.53
C ARG A 148 3.24 3.33 -0.43
N GLU A 149 2.49 4.38 -0.66
CA GLU A 149 2.95 5.76 -0.50
C GLU A 149 2.42 6.34 0.83
N LEU A 150 2.99 5.86 1.95
CA LEU A 150 2.71 6.39 3.30
C LEU A 150 3.80 7.32 3.82
N TRP A 151 4.86 7.54 3.05
CA TRP A 151 5.95 8.44 3.39
C TRP A 151 5.51 9.85 3.80
N PRO A 152 4.38 10.44 3.30
CA PRO A 152 3.94 11.75 3.77
C PRO A 152 3.57 11.76 5.26
N TRP A 153 3.00 10.67 5.77
CA TRP A 153 2.72 10.53 7.19
C TRP A 153 4.01 10.38 8.01
N ARG A 154 4.98 9.59 7.55
CA ARG A 154 6.31 9.53 8.18
C ARG A 154 6.95 10.90 8.29
N ASP A 155 6.96 11.65 7.19
CA ASP A 155 7.55 12.99 7.15
C ASP A 155 6.80 13.97 8.07
N TRP A 156 5.47 13.82 8.18
CA TRP A 156 4.67 14.57 9.15
C TRP A 156 5.09 14.24 10.60
N VAL A 157 5.33 12.98 10.94
CA VAL A 157 5.80 12.56 12.28
C VAL A 157 7.17 13.16 12.56
N ILE A 158 8.12 13.05 11.63
CA ILE A 158 9.46 13.64 11.74
C ILE A 158 9.38 15.16 11.99
N LYS A 159 8.56 15.84 11.19
CA LYS A 159 8.32 17.28 11.33
C LYS A 159 7.72 17.62 12.70
N ALA A 160 6.74 16.84 13.17
CA ALA A 160 6.11 17.06 14.45
C ALA A 160 7.10 17.00 15.63
N PHE A 161 8.06 16.06 15.60
CA PHE A 161 9.14 15.99 16.57
C PHE A 161 10.10 17.18 16.45
N ASN A 162 10.49 17.57 15.24
CA ASN A 162 11.35 18.73 15.02
C ASN A 162 10.70 20.05 15.46
N ASP A 163 9.40 20.19 15.27
CA ASP A 163 8.62 21.36 15.67
C ASP A 163 8.26 21.34 17.18
N ASN A 164 8.67 20.30 17.90
CA ASN A 164 8.27 20.08 19.30
C ASN A 164 6.76 20.21 19.50
N LYS A 165 5.97 19.58 18.59
CA LYS A 165 4.49 19.65 18.61
C LYS A 165 3.97 19.16 19.98
N PRO A 166 3.07 19.91 20.65
CA PRO A 166 2.46 19.46 21.91
C PRO A 166 1.82 18.07 21.75
N PHE A 167 2.03 17.20 22.75
CA PHE A 167 1.62 15.79 22.66
C PHE A 167 0.10 15.61 22.51
N ASP A 168 -0.69 16.48 23.10
CA ASP A 168 -2.15 16.49 22.96
C ASP A 168 -2.56 16.80 21.50
N GLN A 169 -1.94 17.80 20.86
CA GLN A 169 -2.17 18.12 19.45
C GLN A 169 -1.68 16.99 18.54
N PHE A 170 -0.49 16.46 18.81
CA PHE A 170 0.07 15.32 18.08
C PHE A 170 -0.88 14.10 18.13
N THR A 171 -1.49 13.85 19.27
CA THR A 171 -2.48 12.77 19.47
C THR A 171 -3.76 13.05 18.71
N ILE A 172 -4.36 14.23 18.89
CA ILE A 172 -5.63 14.59 18.26
C ILE A 172 -5.51 14.55 16.73
N GLU A 173 -4.44 15.09 16.17
CA GLU A 173 -4.25 15.15 14.73
C GLU A 173 -4.06 13.75 14.12
N GLN A 174 -3.39 12.82 14.80
CA GLN A 174 -3.26 11.44 14.30
C GLN A 174 -4.52 10.61 14.43
N LEU A 175 -5.29 10.80 15.50
CA LEU A 175 -6.50 10.02 15.73
C LEU A 175 -7.73 10.58 14.99
N ALA A 176 -7.83 11.90 14.81
CA ALA A 176 -9.02 12.59 14.33
C ALA A 176 -8.70 13.90 13.60
N GLY A 177 -7.54 14.05 13.00
CA GLY A 177 -7.12 15.28 12.34
C GLY A 177 -8.01 15.69 11.16
N ASP A 178 -8.59 14.72 10.46
CA ASP A 178 -9.54 14.93 9.36
C ASP A 178 -10.93 15.41 9.83
N LEU A 179 -11.26 15.22 11.12
CA LEU A 179 -12.52 15.63 11.73
C LEU A 179 -12.44 17.01 12.39
N LEU A 180 -11.28 17.64 12.42
CA LEU A 180 -11.13 18.98 12.96
C LEU A 180 -11.87 20.00 12.09
N PRO A 181 -12.44 21.07 12.69
CA PRO A 181 -13.03 22.16 11.90
C PRO A 181 -12.00 22.72 10.91
N ASP A 182 -12.40 22.88 9.65
CA ASP A 182 -11.55 23.38 8.56
C ASP A 182 -10.21 22.63 8.44
N ALA A 183 -10.21 21.32 8.65
CA ALA A 183 -9.04 20.47 8.69
C ALA A 183 -8.06 20.74 7.53
N THR A 184 -6.84 21.10 7.87
CA THR A 184 -5.76 21.35 6.91
C THR A 184 -5.30 20.05 6.23
N LEU A 185 -4.54 20.18 5.16
CA LEU A 185 -3.93 19.03 4.49
C LEU A 185 -2.98 18.27 5.43
N GLU A 186 -2.17 18.98 6.21
CA GLU A 186 -1.26 18.37 7.19
C GLU A 186 -2.02 17.57 8.26
N GLN A 187 -3.14 18.09 8.77
CA GLN A 187 -3.98 17.37 9.73
C GLN A 187 -4.63 16.12 9.13
N LYS A 188 -5.01 16.17 7.86
CA LYS A 188 -5.50 14.97 7.14
C LYS A 188 -4.38 13.96 6.92
N VAL A 189 -3.16 14.40 6.60
CA VAL A 189 -1.99 13.51 6.48
C VAL A 189 -1.66 12.83 7.81
N ALA A 190 -1.81 13.54 8.94
CA ALA A 190 -1.60 12.98 10.27
C ALA A 190 -2.42 11.71 10.53
N THR A 191 -3.67 11.63 10.01
CA THR A 191 -4.53 10.45 10.15
C THR A 191 -4.02 9.22 9.38
N GLY A 192 -2.92 9.36 8.62
CA GLY A 192 -2.19 8.26 8.02
C GLY A 192 -1.76 7.18 9.03
N PHE A 193 -1.69 7.50 10.33
CA PHE A 193 -1.53 6.54 11.42
C PHE A 193 -2.49 5.36 11.27
N HIS A 194 -3.76 5.61 10.95
CA HIS A 194 -4.78 4.58 10.78
C HIS A 194 -4.68 3.80 9.47
N ARG A 195 -3.71 4.11 8.63
CA ARG A 195 -3.49 3.45 7.33
C ARG A 195 -2.29 2.50 7.32
N ASN A 196 -1.58 2.36 8.46
CA ASN A 196 -0.43 1.46 8.60
C ASN A 196 -0.82 -0.02 8.76
N HIS A 197 -2.11 -0.35 8.85
CA HIS A 197 -2.56 -1.75 8.87
C HIS A 197 -2.20 -2.48 7.57
N MET A 198 -2.10 -3.79 7.63
CA MET A 198 -1.97 -4.63 6.43
C MET A 198 -3.16 -4.41 5.48
N LEU A 199 -2.94 -4.65 4.19
CA LEU A 199 -4.00 -4.65 3.19
C LEU A 199 -3.94 -5.97 2.42
N ASN A 200 -5.04 -6.72 2.42
CA ASN A 200 -5.13 -7.95 1.66
C ASN A 200 -5.52 -7.68 0.20
N GLU A 201 -4.75 -8.25 -0.73
CA GLU A 201 -5.00 -8.17 -2.17
C GLU A 201 -5.19 -9.56 -2.80
N GLU A 202 -5.43 -10.59 -2.01
CA GLU A 202 -5.62 -11.95 -2.48
C GLU A 202 -6.93 -12.11 -3.27
N GLY A 203 -6.87 -12.91 -4.34
CA GLY A 203 -8.08 -13.26 -5.10
C GLY A 203 -8.99 -14.18 -4.31
N GLY A 204 -10.29 -13.84 -4.21
CA GLY A 204 -11.28 -14.64 -3.49
C GLY A 204 -11.44 -14.30 -2.01
N VAL A 205 -10.75 -13.29 -1.52
CA VAL A 205 -10.89 -12.78 -0.15
C VAL A 205 -12.28 -12.17 0.10
N LEU A 206 -12.81 -12.38 1.30
CA LEU A 206 -14.06 -11.77 1.73
C LEU A 206 -13.79 -10.34 2.23
N ALA A 207 -14.29 -9.35 1.50
CA ALA A 207 -14.05 -7.94 1.80
C ALA A 207 -14.52 -7.53 3.21
N ASP A 208 -15.68 -8.02 3.63
CA ASP A 208 -16.25 -7.69 4.95
C ASP A 208 -15.45 -8.28 6.10
N GLU A 209 -14.85 -9.48 5.91
CA GLU A 209 -13.97 -10.10 6.88
C GLU A 209 -12.73 -9.22 7.11
N PHE A 210 -12.05 -8.83 6.04
CA PHE A 210 -10.85 -8.00 6.17
C PHE A 210 -11.15 -6.58 6.64
N LEU A 211 -12.29 -6.01 6.30
CA LEU A 211 -12.74 -4.74 6.89
C LEU A 211 -12.90 -4.86 8.41
N ALA A 212 -13.45 -5.97 8.89
CA ALA A 212 -13.55 -6.25 10.32
C ALA A 212 -12.17 -6.42 10.98
N GLU A 213 -11.22 -7.06 10.29
CA GLU A 213 -9.83 -7.19 10.76
C GLU A 213 -9.11 -5.84 10.82
N TYR A 214 -9.21 -4.99 9.78
CA TYR A 214 -8.58 -3.66 9.77
C TYR A 214 -9.10 -2.75 10.88
N THR A 215 -10.39 -2.81 11.17
CA THR A 215 -10.96 -2.04 12.29
C THR A 215 -10.52 -2.58 13.65
N ALA A 216 -10.37 -3.90 13.81
CA ALA A 216 -9.82 -4.51 15.03
C ALA A 216 -8.35 -4.12 15.21
N ASP A 217 -7.57 -4.18 14.15
CA ASP A 217 -6.16 -3.81 14.13
C ASP A 217 -5.92 -2.35 14.55
N ARG A 218 -6.80 -1.42 14.15
CA ARG A 218 -6.74 -0.01 14.62
C ARG A 218 -6.96 0.12 16.11
N VAL A 219 -7.89 -0.66 16.67
CA VAL A 219 -8.10 -0.70 18.13
C VAL A 219 -6.83 -1.17 18.84
N GLU A 220 -6.27 -2.29 18.39
CA GLU A 220 -5.09 -2.89 18.99
C GLU A 220 -3.89 -1.96 18.93
N THR A 221 -3.65 -1.35 17.76
CA THR A 221 -2.54 -0.41 17.58
C THR A 221 -2.71 0.86 18.39
N THR A 222 -3.91 1.43 18.42
CA THR A 222 -4.18 2.63 19.21
C THR A 222 -3.98 2.34 20.70
N ALA A 223 -4.46 1.19 21.18
CA ALA A 223 -4.26 0.78 22.57
C ALA A 223 -2.78 0.54 22.89
N ALA A 224 -2.05 -0.13 22.00
CA ALA A 224 -0.62 -0.38 22.20
C ALA A 224 0.20 0.92 22.23
N VAL A 225 -0.05 1.83 21.28
CA VAL A 225 0.75 3.06 21.11
C VAL A 225 0.45 4.11 22.20
N TRP A 226 -0.82 4.41 22.48
CA TRP A 226 -1.19 5.46 23.44
C TRP A 226 -1.42 4.98 24.86
N LEU A 227 -1.95 3.75 25.03
CA LEU A 227 -2.28 3.24 26.35
C LEU A 227 -1.22 2.28 26.90
N GLY A 228 -0.28 1.82 26.04
CA GLY A 228 0.69 0.78 26.43
C GLY A 228 0.01 -0.53 26.83
N GLN A 229 -1.15 -0.85 26.22
CA GLN A 229 -1.98 -1.99 26.59
C GLN A 229 -2.17 -2.96 25.44
N THR A 230 -2.18 -4.26 25.74
CA THR A 230 -2.51 -5.32 24.79
C THR A 230 -4.02 -5.58 24.81
N PHE A 231 -4.75 -5.01 23.85
CA PHE A 231 -6.22 -5.01 23.85
C PHE A 231 -6.85 -6.22 23.13
N ASN A 232 -6.03 -6.99 22.39
CA ASN A 232 -6.53 -8.08 21.52
C ASN A 232 -7.31 -9.16 22.27
N CYS A 233 -6.94 -9.50 23.51
CA CYS A 233 -7.68 -10.47 24.31
C CYS A 233 -9.15 -10.07 24.49
N ALA A 234 -9.41 -8.75 24.61
CA ALA A 234 -10.75 -8.21 24.79
C ALA A 234 -11.64 -8.32 23.54
N ARG A 235 -11.08 -8.71 22.39
CA ARG A 235 -11.85 -9.04 21.19
C ARG A 235 -12.82 -10.22 21.40
N CYS A 236 -12.43 -11.21 22.20
CA CYS A 236 -13.21 -12.44 22.40
C CYS A 236 -13.84 -12.55 23.79
N HIS A 237 -13.22 -11.98 24.82
CA HIS A 237 -13.66 -12.05 26.22
C HIS A 237 -13.06 -10.88 27.01
N ASP A 238 -13.58 -10.59 28.19
CA ASP A 238 -13.00 -9.59 29.08
C ASP A 238 -11.52 -9.91 29.36
N HIS A 239 -10.66 -8.90 29.38
CA HIS A 239 -9.23 -9.09 29.61
C HIS A 239 -9.00 -9.78 30.96
N LYS A 240 -8.09 -10.76 30.99
CA LYS A 240 -7.91 -11.62 32.18
C LYS A 240 -7.38 -10.89 33.40
N TYR A 241 -6.51 -9.90 33.18
CA TYR A 241 -5.78 -9.23 34.25
C TYR A 241 -6.09 -7.73 34.31
N ASP A 242 -6.26 -7.08 33.19
CA ASP A 242 -6.46 -5.65 33.08
C ASP A 242 -7.96 -5.29 33.05
N PRO A 243 -8.35 -4.09 33.49
CA PRO A 243 -9.76 -3.72 33.64
C PRO A 243 -10.43 -3.35 32.31
N PHE A 244 -10.16 -4.10 31.25
CA PHE A 244 -10.76 -3.92 29.92
C PHE A 244 -11.77 -5.02 29.63
N THR A 245 -12.97 -4.62 29.28
CA THR A 245 -14.03 -5.55 28.91
C THR A 245 -14.08 -5.75 27.40
N GLN A 246 -14.73 -6.83 26.95
CA GLN A 246 -15.05 -7.03 25.56
C GLN A 246 -15.89 -5.84 25.01
N ARG A 247 -16.77 -5.30 25.84
CA ARG A 247 -17.57 -4.12 25.48
C ARG A 247 -16.69 -2.91 25.17
N ASP A 248 -15.61 -2.69 25.93
CA ASP A 248 -14.68 -1.58 25.68
C ASP A 248 -13.98 -1.74 24.34
N PHE A 249 -13.56 -2.95 23.99
CA PHE A 249 -12.98 -3.25 22.68
C PHE A 249 -13.92 -2.86 21.54
N TYR A 250 -15.18 -3.31 21.57
CA TYR A 250 -16.14 -3.02 20.52
C TYR A 250 -16.64 -1.57 20.54
N SER A 251 -16.68 -0.92 21.68
CA SER A 251 -16.95 0.51 21.78
C SER A 251 -15.86 1.32 21.10
N MET A 252 -14.59 0.97 21.29
CA MET A 252 -13.48 1.61 20.62
C MET A 252 -13.47 1.28 19.10
N LYS A 253 -13.79 0.03 18.74
CA LYS A 253 -13.90 -0.40 17.33
C LYS A 253 -14.94 0.40 16.56
N ALA A 254 -16.02 0.82 17.20
CA ALA A 254 -17.10 1.57 16.58
C ALA A 254 -16.62 2.92 15.99
N PHE A 255 -15.60 3.56 16.57
CA PHE A 255 -15.01 4.79 16.02
C PHE A 255 -14.37 4.58 14.65
N PHE A 256 -13.92 3.38 14.33
CA PHE A 256 -13.23 3.06 13.08
C PHE A 256 -14.15 2.40 12.04
N HIS A 257 -15.38 2.07 12.40
CA HIS A 257 -16.29 1.33 11.53
C HIS A 257 -16.86 2.17 10.39
N SER A 258 -16.94 3.48 10.56
CA SER A 258 -17.52 4.41 9.57
C SER A 258 -16.53 4.89 8.50
N ILE A 259 -15.25 4.44 8.55
CA ILE A 259 -14.26 4.79 7.54
C ILE A 259 -14.68 4.19 6.19
N PRO A 260 -14.80 4.99 5.09
CA PRO A 260 -15.31 4.52 3.80
C PRO A 260 -14.22 3.75 3.03
N GLU A 261 -13.75 2.65 3.58
CA GLU A 261 -12.77 1.77 2.94
C GLU A 261 -13.40 0.45 2.47
N LYS A 262 -12.70 -0.22 1.56
CA LYS A 262 -13.06 -1.56 1.10
C LYS A 262 -12.09 -2.54 1.73
N GLY A 263 -12.53 -3.64 2.28
CA GLY A 263 -11.69 -4.63 2.94
C GLY A 263 -10.66 -5.34 2.04
N VAL A 264 -10.55 -4.94 0.79
CA VAL A 264 -9.62 -5.51 -0.19
C VAL A 264 -8.89 -4.42 -0.95
N GLY A 265 -7.64 -4.70 -1.31
CA GLY A 265 -6.84 -3.83 -2.16
C GLY A 265 -7.28 -3.84 -3.62
N ILE A 266 -6.61 -3.05 -4.45
CA ILE A 266 -6.90 -2.96 -5.88
C ILE A 266 -6.02 -3.96 -6.62
N TYR A 267 -6.53 -5.18 -6.78
CA TYR A 267 -5.80 -6.28 -7.41
C TYR A 267 -5.33 -6.01 -8.86
N SER A 268 -6.05 -5.20 -9.62
CA SER A 268 -5.82 -5.05 -11.07
C SER A 268 -4.91 -3.89 -11.47
N ASN A 269 -4.42 -3.09 -10.52
CA ASN A 269 -3.59 -1.93 -10.87
C ASN A 269 -2.11 -2.20 -10.56
N PRO A 270 -1.23 -2.29 -11.58
CA PRO A 270 0.20 -2.50 -11.39
C PRO A 270 0.94 -1.26 -10.88
N ILE A 271 0.26 -0.12 -10.79
CA ILE A 271 0.84 1.13 -10.30
C ILE A 271 0.70 1.17 -8.78
N ARG A 272 1.73 1.60 -8.08
CA ARG A 272 1.72 1.92 -6.65
C ARG A 272 0.59 2.88 -6.34
N ILE A 273 -0.51 2.40 -5.80
CA ILE A 273 -1.66 3.21 -5.43
C ILE A 273 -2.14 2.75 -4.07
N ASN A 274 -2.21 3.69 -3.15
CA ASN A 274 -2.86 3.46 -1.88
C ASN A 274 -4.33 3.09 -2.12
N ALA A 275 -4.85 2.13 -1.36
CA ALA A 275 -6.28 1.82 -1.38
C ALA A 275 -7.09 3.02 -0.86
N PRO A 276 -8.26 3.33 -1.45
CA PRO A 276 -9.15 4.37 -0.92
C PRO A 276 -9.62 4.07 0.52
N PRO A 277 -9.88 5.12 1.32
CA PRO A 277 -9.74 6.54 1.01
C PRO A 277 -8.28 7.01 1.04
N PHE A 278 -7.92 7.98 0.21
CA PHE A 278 -6.60 8.59 0.19
C PHE A 278 -6.67 10.10 -0.07
N VAL A 279 -5.64 10.81 0.34
CA VAL A 279 -5.47 12.24 0.13
C VAL A 279 -4.45 12.46 -0.97
N LYS A 280 -4.77 13.30 -1.96
CA LYS A 280 -3.80 13.71 -2.99
C LYS A 280 -2.98 14.89 -2.47
N LEU A 281 -1.68 14.73 -2.49
CA LEU A 281 -0.78 15.84 -2.20
C LEU A 281 -0.61 16.73 -3.44
N PRO A 282 -0.57 18.05 -3.30
CA PRO A 282 -0.27 18.98 -4.39
C PRO A 282 1.10 18.67 -4.99
N ALA A 283 1.16 18.53 -6.29
CA ALA A 283 2.39 18.37 -7.05
C ALA A 283 2.35 19.27 -8.30
N PRO A 284 2.47 20.59 -8.15
CA PRO A 284 2.23 21.58 -9.22
C PRO A 284 3.03 21.29 -10.49
N GLU A 285 4.30 20.90 -10.36
CA GLU A 285 5.15 20.54 -11.50
C GLU A 285 4.67 19.29 -12.24
N VAL A 286 4.23 18.26 -11.48
CA VAL A 286 3.68 17.03 -12.04
C VAL A 286 2.34 17.32 -12.70
N GLU A 287 1.48 18.11 -12.07
CA GLU A 287 0.18 18.51 -12.60
C GLU A 287 0.33 19.30 -13.90
N ALA A 288 1.27 20.26 -13.97
CA ALA A 288 1.59 20.99 -15.19
C ALA A 288 2.09 20.07 -16.31
N ARG A 289 2.94 19.09 -15.96
CA ARG A 289 3.43 18.10 -16.93
C ARG A 289 2.31 17.20 -17.44
N ILE A 290 1.42 16.74 -16.55
CA ILE A 290 0.24 15.95 -16.93
C ILE A 290 -0.67 16.76 -17.85
N ALA A 291 -0.96 18.02 -17.54
CA ALA A 291 -1.76 18.88 -18.37
C ALA A 291 -1.16 19.06 -19.77
N ALA A 292 0.17 19.27 -19.87
CA ALA A 292 0.87 19.39 -21.14
C ALA A 292 0.82 18.08 -21.96
N LEU A 293 0.96 16.92 -21.30
CA LEU A 293 0.85 15.61 -21.95
C LEU A 293 -0.58 15.35 -22.45
N ASN A 294 -1.59 15.65 -21.64
CA ASN A 294 -2.99 15.51 -22.04
C ASN A 294 -3.35 16.40 -23.24
N ALA A 295 -2.81 17.61 -23.29
CA ALA A 295 -2.97 18.48 -24.44
C ALA A 295 -2.35 17.87 -25.73
N LYS A 296 -1.17 17.23 -25.62
CA LYS A 296 -0.54 16.50 -26.73
C LYS A 296 -1.39 15.30 -27.17
N VAL A 297 -1.87 14.49 -26.22
CA VAL A 297 -2.73 13.34 -26.50
C VAL A 297 -3.99 13.80 -27.23
N LYS A 298 -4.64 14.87 -26.74
CA LYS A 298 -5.81 15.45 -27.40
C LYS A 298 -5.49 15.87 -28.85
N SER A 299 -4.38 16.59 -29.07
CA SER A 299 -3.97 17.02 -30.41
C SER A 299 -3.72 15.85 -31.35
N VAL A 300 -3.13 14.75 -30.87
CA VAL A 300 -2.91 13.53 -31.65
C VAL A 300 -4.23 12.85 -31.97
N ASN A 301 -5.14 12.73 -30.99
CA ASN A 301 -6.46 12.13 -31.22
C ASN A 301 -7.30 12.95 -32.23
N ASP A 302 -7.24 14.28 -32.15
CA ASP A 302 -7.92 15.17 -33.10
C ASP A 302 -7.37 14.97 -34.55
N LYS A 303 -6.05 14.82 -34.70
CA LYS A 303 -5.41 14.50 -35.97
C LYS A 303 -5.81 13.11 -36.49
N LEU A 304 -5.86 12.12 -35.60
CA LEU A 304 -6.28 10.76 -35.94
C LEU A 304 -7.74 10.76 -36.40
N ALA A 305 -8.64 11.44 -35.70
CA ALA A 305 -10.04 11.56 -36.06
C ALA A 305 -10.19 12.22 -37.44
N ALA A 306 -9.41 13.28 -37.73
CA ALA A 306 -9.41 13.95 -39.02
C ALA A 306 -8.89 13.04 -40.16
N LEU A 307 -7.85 12.22 -39.89
CA LEU A 307 -7.35 11.25 -40.84
C LEU A 307 -8.35 10.11 -41.10
N THR A 308 -8.99 9.60 -40.06
CA THR A 308 -10.01 8.56 -40.13
C THR A 308 -11.21 9.04 -40.95
N SER A 309 -11.66 10.28 -40.74
CA SER A 309 -12.73 10.89 -41.51
C SER A 309 -12.38 11.02 -43.00
N LYS A 310 -11.16 11.47 -43.33
CA LYS A 310 -10.68 11.52 -44.72
C LYS A 310 -10.56 10.13 -45.34
N SER A 311 -10.10 9.16 -44.56
CA SER A 311 -9.98 7.77 -44.99
C SER A 311 -11.35 7.16 -45.28
N ALA A 312 -12.34 7.41 -44.43
CA ALA A 312 -13.71 6.93 -44.64
C ALA A 312 -14.32 7.45 -45.96
N SER A 313 -14.18 8.75 -46.23
CA SER A 313 -14.67 9.33 -47.50
C SER A 313 -13.91 8.78 -48.73
N GLY A 314 -12.62 8.52 -48.61
CA GLY A 314 -11.81 7.88 -49.62
C GLY A 314 -12.22 6.42 -49.90
N VAL A 315 -12.52 5.67 -48.87
CA VAL A 315 -13.01 4.28 -48.96
C VAL A 315 -14.38 4.24 -49.64
N GLU A 316 -15.28 5.15 -49.32
CA GLU A 316 -16.60 5.23 -49.91
C GLU A 316 -16.54 5.56 -51.42
N THR A 317 -15.71 6.53 -51.80
CA THR A 317 -15.44 6.85 -53.17
C THR A 317 -14.80 5.69 -53.95
N TRP A 318 -13.85 5.00 -53.30
CA TRP A 318 -13.23 3.80 -53.86
C TRP A 318 -14.26 2.67 -54.00
N ALA A 319 -15.07 2.40 -52.97
CA ALA A 319 -16.10 1.37 -53.01
C ALA A 319 -17.11 1.62 -54.12
N GLN A 320 -17.55 2.86 -54.34
CA GLN A 320 -18.40 3.25 -55.46
C GLN A 320 -17.75 3.04 -56.81
N SER A 321 -16.45 3.36 -56.92
CA SER A 321 -15.68 3.13 -58.15
C SER A 321 -15.51 1.63 -58.45
N VAL A 322 -15.34 0.80 -57.45
CA VAL A 322 -15.24 -0.67 -57.60
C VAL A 322 -16.60 -1.29 -57.89
N ALA A 323 -17.67 -0.80 -57.28
CA ALA A 323 -19.03 -1.27 -57.53
C ALA A 323 -19.51 -0.95 -58.95
N SER A 324 -19.07 0.18 -59.51
CA SER A 324 -19.36 0.57 -60.90
C SER A 324 -18.46 -0.10 -61.94
N ALA A 325 -17.31 -0.63 -61.52
CA ALA A 325 -16.44 -1.40 -62.42
C ALA A 325 -16.94 -2.84 -62.48
N SER A 326 -17.19 -3.36 -63.72
CA SER A 326 -17.54 -4.78 -63.90
C SER A 326 -16.33 -5.65 -63.57
N VAL A 327 -16.19 -6.03 -62.26
CA VAL A 327 -15.14 -6.92 -61.81
C VAL A 327 -15.45 -8.34 -62.24
N LYS A 328 -14.66 -8.86 -63.18
CA LYS A 328 -14.75 -10.28 -63.55
C LYS A 328 -14.01 -11.12 -62.52
N TRP A 329 -14.75 -11.72 -61.63
CA TRP A 329 -14.19 -12.69 -60.70
C TRP A 329 -13.85 -13.97 -61.42
N GLN A 330 -12.62 -14.48 -61.26
CA GLN A 330 -12.20 -15.79 -61.73
C GLN A 330 -12.08 -16.73 -60.52
N PRO A 331 -12.73 -17.91 -60.57
CA PRO A 331 -12.56 -18.88 -59.51
C PRO A 331 -11.10 -19.34 -59.43
N VAL A 332 -10.56 -19.41 -58.27
CA VAL A 332 -9.23 -20.00 -58.01
C VAL A 332 -9.39 -21.46 -57.66
N GLU A 333 -8.49 -22.31 -58.19
CA GLU A 333 -8.51 -23.73 -57.86
C GLU A 333 -8.02 -23.98 -56.44
N LEU A 334 -8.86 -24.57 -55.59
CA LEU A 334 -8.50 -24.95 -54.24
C LEU A 334 -7.72 -26.27 -54.26
N LEU A 335 -6.45 -26.25 -53.87
CA LEU A 335 -5.56 -27.40 -53.92
C LEU A 335 -5.58 -28.24 -52.64
N THR A 336 -5.39 -27.61 -51.52
CA THR A 336 -5.37 -28.27 -50.19
C THR A 336 -5.88 -27.34 -49.09
N ALA A 337 -6.44 -27.95 -48.05
CA ALA A 337 -6.75 -27.31 -46.81
C ALA A 337 -6.24 -28.16 -45.65
N THR A 338 -5.59 -27.52 -44.68
CA THR A 338 -5.03 -28.23 -43.51
C THR A 338 -5.24 -27.41 -42.25
N GLY A 339 -5.29 -28.05 -41.08
CA GLY A 339 -5.48 -27.40 -39.77
C GLY A 339 -6.91 -27.53 -39.27
N GLY A 340 -7.19 -26.96 -38.14
CA GLY A 340 -8.45 -27.16 -37.39
C GLY A 340 -8.44 -28.41 -36.52
N ASP A 341 -9.44 -28.55 -35.63
CA ASP A 341 -9.62 -29.73 -34.76
C ASP A 341 -10.04 -30.93 -35.61
N GLN A 342 -10.79 -30.70 -36.68
CA GLN A 342 -11.08 -31.67 -37.73
C GLN A 342 -10.55 -31.15 -39.06
N PRO A 343 -9.86 -32.01 -39.84
CA PRO A 343 -9.32 -31.60 -41.12
C PRO A 343 -10.45 -31.16 -42.07
N PRO A 344 -10.29 -30.00 -42.70
CA PRO A 344 -11.28 -29.51 -43.65
C PRO A 344 -11.35 -30.41 -44.90
N ASN A 345 -12.53 -30.60 -45.41
CA ASN A 345 -12.74 -31.38 -46.67
C ASN A 345 -12.76 -30.43 -47.88
N VAL A 346 -11.91 -30.73 -48.86
CA VAL A 346 -11.82 -29.98 -50.11
C VAL A 346 -12.54 -30.76 -51.22
N ASP A 347 -13.68 -30.26 -51.70
CA ASP A 347 -14.29 -30.76 -52.91
C ASP A 347 -13.72 -30.06 -54.13
N ALA A 348 -12.82 -30.74 -54.84
CA ALA A 348 -12.16 -30.21 -56.04
C ALA A 348 -13.12 -30.05 -57.23
N LYS A 349 -14.29 -30.72 -57.24
CA LYS A 349 -15.26 -30.61 -58.35
C LYS A 349 -16.11 -29.36 -58.23
N SER A 350 -16.54 -29.03 -57.04
CA SER A 350 -17.34 -27.83 -56.74
C SER A 350 -16.47 -26.65 -56.35
N ASN A 351 -15.18 -26.88 -56.16
CA ASN A 351 -14.20 -25.88 -55.69
C ASN A 351 -14.65 -25.26 -54.32
N THR A 352 -15.17 -26.14 -53.47
CA THR A 352 -15.69 -25.73 -52.15
C THR A 352 -14.87 -26.37 -51.03
N LEU A 353 -14.86 -25.66 -49.91
CA LEU A 353 -14.25 -26.09 -48.68
C LEU A 353 -15.36 -26.34 -47.65
N GLU A 354 -15.47 -27.55 -47.15
CA GLU A 354 -16.37 -27.91 -46.07
C GLU A 354 -15.57 -28.02 -44.78
N ILE A 355 -15.95 -27.20 -43.78
CA ILE A 355 -15.33 -27.17 -42.49
C ILE A 355 -16.33 -27.78 -41.51
N GLY A 356 -15.99 -28.94 -40.91
CA GLY A 356 -16.80 -29.59 -39.87
C GLY A 356 -16.86 -28.78 -38.59
N PRO A 357 -17.68 -29.26 -37.60
CA PRO A 357 -17.76 -28.65 -36.27
C PRO A 357 -16.37 -28.55 -35.65
N GLN A 358 -16.07 -27.41 -35.05
CA GLN A 358 -14.79 -27.14 -34.35
C GLN A 358 -15.05 -27.08 -32.84
N GLU A 359 -14.22 -27.75 -32.05
CA GLU A 359 -14.36 -27.80 -30.58
C GLU A 359 -13.73 -26.58 -29.91
N THR A 360 -12.72 -25.98 -30.54
CA THR A 360 -12.04 -24.81 -30.02
C THR A 360 -12.53 -23.51 -30.68
N ARG A 361 -12.56 -22.42 -29.91
CA ARG A 361 -13.03 -21.11 -30.37
C ARG A 361 -12.10 -20.44 -31.39
N ARG A 362 -10.86 -20.92 -31.55
CA ARG A 362 -9.89 -20.38 -32.50
C ARG A 362 -9.18 -21.52 -33.21
N ASN A 363 -9.52 -21.71 -34.49
CA ASN A 363 -8.87 -22.70 -35.34
C ASN A 363 -8.19 -22.02 -36.53
N ASN A 364 -6.95 -22.40 -36.76
CA ASN A 364 -6.22 -21.94 -37.94
C ASN A 364 -6.35 -22.94 -39.05
N ILE A 365 -6.95 -22.53 -40.15
CA ILE A 365 -7.05 -23.32 -41.38
C ILE A 365 -6.13 -22.69 -42.41
N LYS A 366 -5.21 -23.49 -42.96
CA LYS A 366 -4.31 -23.10 -44.05
C LYS A 366 -4.86 -23.60 -45.35
N LEU A 367 -5.17 -22.68 -46.26
CA LEU A 367 -5.63 -22.96 -47.60
C LEU A 367 -4.47 -22.76 -48.60
N THR A 368 -4.34 -23.70 -49.52
CA THR A 368 -3.44 -23.55 -50.66
C THR A 368 -4.28 -23.51 -51.92
N VAL A 369 -4.17 -22.46 -52.71
CA VAL A 369 -4.91 -22.24 -53.92
C VAL A 369 -3.95 -22.04 -55.09
N ARG A 370 -4.36 -22.41 -56.32
CA ARG A 370 -3.63 -22.10 -57.54
C ARG A 370 -4.11 -20.74 -58.03
N ALA A 371 -3.21 -19.75 -57.99
CA ALA A 371 -3.51 -18.43 -58.52
C ALA A 371 -3.68 -18.47 -60.06
N PRO A 372 -4.63 -17.70 -60.62
CA PRO A 372 -4.73 -17.54 -62.04
C PRO A 372 -3.47 -16.82 -62.59
N GLN A 373 -3.18 -17.01 -63.92
CA GLN A 373 -2.10 -16.26 -64.53
C GLN A 373 -2.45 -14.77 -64.54
N GLY A 374 -1.53 -13.93 -64.09
CA GLY A 374 -1.68 -12.49 -64.09
C GLY A 374 -1.62 -11.86 -62.70
N ARG A 375 -1.94 -10.56 -62.62
CA ARG A 375 -1.93 -9.80 -61.37
C ARG A 375 -3.23 -10.04 -60.60
N VAL A 376 -3.16 -10.63 -59.42
CA VAL A 376 -4.28 -10.74 -58.47
C VAL A 376 -4.39 -9.44 -57.68
N THR A 377 -5.52 -8.76 -57.77
CA THR A 377 -5.79 -7.49 -57.11
C THR A 377 -6.73 -7.61 -55.91
N ALA A 378 -7.53 -8.69 -55.88
CA ALA A 378 -8.42 -8.99 -54.79
C ALA A 378 -8.72 -10.49 -54.73
N LEU A 379 -9.07 -10.97 -53.55
CA LEU A 379 -9.58 -12.33 -53.29
C LEU A 379 -10.97 -12.22 -52.67
N ARG A 380 -11.92 -13.03 -53.14
CA ARG A 380 -13.28 -13.11 -52.59
C ARG A 380 -13.53 -14.50 -52.06
N PHE A 381 -14.03 -14.57 -50.84
CA PHE A 381 -14.51 -15.80 -50.23
C PHE A 381 -16.01 -15.72 -50.06
N GLU A 382 -16.69 -16.76 -50.50
CA GLU A 382 -18.13 -16.87 -50.34
C GLU A 382 -18.41 -17.95 -49.27
N CYS A 383 -19.14 -17.60 -48.22
CA CYS A 383 -19.57 -18.55 -47.21
C CYS A 383 -21.00 -19.00 -47.49
N GLY A 384 -21.25 -20.30 -47.44
CA GLY A 384 -22.60 -20.85 -47.60
C GLY A 384 -23.50 -20.50 -46.39
N THR A 385 -24.80 -20.45 -46.63
CA THR A 385 -25.87 -19.89 -45.78
C THR A 385 -26.17 -20.67 -44.47
N LYS A 386 -25.39 -21.69 -44.10
CA LYS A 386 -25.67 -22.50 -42.89
C LYS A 386 -24.91 -22.15 -41.62
N ALA A 387 -24.00 -21.18 -41.66
CA ALA A 387 -23.23 -20.79 -40.48
C ALA A 387 -23.78 -19.50 -39.89
N SER A 388 -24.47 -19.59 -38.78
CA SER A 388 -25.06 -18.42 -38.09
C SER A 388 -24.08 -17.55 -37.32
N SER A 389 -22.78 -17.92 -37.23
CA SER A 389 -21.77 -17.13 -36.49
C SER A 389 -20.33 -17.60 -36.80
N ALA A 390 -19.82 -17.40 -38.03
CA ALA A 390 -18.40 -17.60 -38.27
C ALA A 390 -17.72 -16.25 -38.50
N SER A 391 -16.70 -15.94 -37.70
CA SER A 391 -15.79 -14.83 -37.94
C SER A 391 -14.47 -15.36 -38.50
N PHE A 392 -13.98 -14.76 -39.54
CA PHE A 392 -12.71 -15.12 -40.17
C PHE A 392 -11.69 -14.00 -39.92
N GLN A 393 -10.53 -14.37 -39.40
CA GLN A 393 -9.41 -13.46 -39.23
C GLN A 393 -8.24 -13.97 -40.08
N TRP A 394 -7.70 -13.13 -40.94
CA TRP A 394 -6.52 -13.47 -41.74
C TRP A 394 -5.27 -13.27 -40.88
N SER A 395 -4.48 -14.33 -40.73
CA SER A 395 -3.20 -14.24 -40.02
C SER A 395 -2.00 -14.11 -40.96
N GLU A 396 -2.07 -14.74 -42.14
CA GLU A 396 -0.96 -14.73 -43.10
C GLU A 396 -1.44 -15.04 -44.51
N LEU A 397 -1.01 -14.25 -45.47
CA LEU A 397 -1.14 -14.55 -46.91
C LEU A 397 0.27 -14.78 -47.50
N SER A 398 0.50 -15.94 -48.09
CA SER A 398 1.79 -16.26 -48.73
C SER A 398 1.62 -16.48 -50.20
N VAL A 399 2.44 -15.85 -51.04
CA VAL A 399 2.47 -16.09 -52.50
C VAL A 399 3.84 -16.65 -52.87
N GLY A 400 3.91 -17.93 -53.22
CA GLY A 400 5.16 -18.61 -53.45
C GLY A 400 6.05 -18.66 -52.21
N LYS A 401 7.29 -18.18 -52.31
CA LYS A 401 8.22 -18.07 -51.16
C LYS A 401 8.13 -16.74 -50.40
N LEU A 402 7.29 -15.79 -50.84
CA LEU A 402 7.08 -14.50 -50.20
C LEU A 402 5.98 -14.61 -49.16
N LYS A 403 6.34 -14.32 -47.91
CA LYS A 403 5.39 -14.16 -46.78
C LYS A 403 4.97 -12.69 -46.73
N LEU A 404 3.72 -12.42 -47.05
CA LEU A 404 3.11 -11.11 -46.82
C LEU A 404 2.45 -11.14 -45.43
N ARG A 405 2.98 -10.39 -44.47
CA ARG A 405 2.28 -10.17 -43.21
C ARG A 405 1.14 -9.20 -43.46
N ALA A 406 -0.09 -9.65 -43.27
CA ALA A 406 -1.19 -8.73 -43.12
C ALA A 406 -0.97 -8.01 -41.77
N THR A 407 -0.65 -6.71 -41.78
CA THR A 407 -0.84 -5.86 -40.62
C THR A 407 -2.33 -5.83 -40.36
N ALA A 408 -2.72 -6.18 -39.11
CA ALA A 408 -4.09 -6.14 -38.69
C ALA A 408 -4.67 -4.75 -39.00
N LEU A 409 -5.56 -4.69 -39.94
CA LEU A 409 -6.52 -3.61 -40.06
C LEU A 409 -7.46 -3.80 -38.86
N ASP A 410 -7.71 -2.71 -38.16
CA ASP A 410 -8.59 -2.57 -36.99
C ASP A 410 -9.74 -3.60 -36.98
N ASP A 411 -9.93 -4.28 -35.84
CA ASP A 411 -10.96 -5.32 -35.63
C ASP A 411 -12.40 -4.89 -35.99
N SER A 412 -12.63 -3.59 -36.14
CA SER A 412 -13.90 -3.02 -36.58
C SER A 412 -14.22 -3.20 -38.08
N LEU A 413 -13.22 -3.53 -38.90
CA LEU A 413 -13.37 -3.73 -40.33
C LEU A 413 -13.44 -5.21 -40.76
N ALA A 414 -13.25 -6.13 -39.83
CA ALA A 414 -13.26 -7.58 -40.07
C ALA A 414 -14.62 -8.23 -39.74
N VAL A 415 -15.71 -7.50 -39.73
CA VAL A 415 -17.04 -8.07 -39.49
C VAL A 415 -17.69 -8.46 -40.78
N ALA A 416 -17.50 -9.72 -41.19
CA ALA A 416 -18.45 -10.36 -42.07
C ALA A 416 -19.77 -10.56 -41.30
N ARG A 417 -20.75 -9.73 -41.52
CA ARG A 417 -22.10 -9.96 -41.03
C ARG A 417 -22.69 -11.16 -41.76
N SER A 418 -23.09 -12.17 -41.01
CA SER A 418 -23.89 -13.28 -41.49
C SER A 418 -25.20 -12.75 -42.03
N GLY A 419 -25.50 -13.08 -43.24
CA GLY A 419 -26.76 -12.76 -43.90
C GLY A 419 -26.52 -12.13 -45.26
N GLU A 420 -26.64 -12.93 -46.26
CA GLU A 420 -26.61 -12.55 -47.67
C GLU A 420 -25.31 -11.89 -48.16
N GLY A 421 -24.36 -12.74 -48.60
CA GLY A 421 -23.32 -12.36 -49.52
C GLY A 421 -22.45 -11.16 -49.16
N ALA A 422 -21.72 -11.21 -48.05
CA ALA A 422 -20.67 -10.23 -47.81
C ALA A 422 -19.43 -10.59 -48.63
N GLY A 423 -19.31 -10.01 -49.80
CA GLY A 423 -18.06 -10.02 -50.57
C GLY A 423 -17.09 -8.95 -50.06
N TRP A 424 -15.83 -9.28 -50.00
CA TRP A 424 -14.71 -8.34 -49.79
C TRP A 424 -14.23 -7.78 -51.11
#